data_3e0598a7fa74e39bbcc8057d5f204543
#
_entry.id   3e0598a7fa74e39bbcc8057d5f204543
#
_cell.length_a   1.000
_cell.length_b   1.000
_cell.length_c   1.000
_cell.angle_alpha   90.00
_cell.angle_beta   90.00
_cell.angle_gamma   90.00
#
_symmetry.space_group_name_H-M   'P 1'
#
loop_
_entity.id
_entity.type
_entity.pdbx_description
1 polymer ?
#
loop_
_entity_poly.entity_id
_entity_poly.type
_entity_poly.pdbx_seq_one_letter_code
_entity_poly.pdbx_strand_id
1 'polypeptide(L)'
;MRHILLSCIILLLALAFCLFSMLHVRDICRKTLDLLSSAQTAAERNDFETCRASMQDAALHWKRYERYFGLALRHEEVDDVISRFAALNQYAVLADRDDFLAGCAELMSAVRHLREMELPTAENIL
;
A
#
# COMPACT_ATOMS: atom_id res chain seq x y z
N MET A 1 8.02 -5.40 42.92
CA MET A 1 8.17 -6.47 41.93
C MET A 1 6.96 -6.62 40.98
N ARG A 2 5.74 -6.61 41.49
CA ARG A 2 4.55 -6.72 40.61
C ARG A 2 4.42 -5.59 39.59
N HIS A 3 4.79 -4.36 39.94
CA HIS A 3 4.75 -3.22 39.04
C HIS A 3 5.75 -3.29 37.90
N ILE A 4 6.94 -3.82 38.19
CA ILE A 4 8.00 -4.01 37.17
C ILE A 4 7.58 -5.11 36.19
N LEU A 5 7.01 -6.19 36.68
CA LEU A 5 6.52 -7.27 35.83
C LEU A 5 5.39 -6.81 34.94
N LEU A 6 4.45 -6.04 35.49
CA LEU A 6 3.34 -5.46 34.72
C LEU A 6 3.83 -4.53 33.62
N SER A 7 4.80 -3.66 33.96
CA SER A 7 5.43 -2.75 32.98
C SER A 7 6.13 -3.49 31.86
N CYS A 8 6.85 -4.56 32.20
CA CYS A 8 7.52 -5.41 31.20
C CYS A 8 6.51 -6.09 30.27
N ILE A 9 5.41 -6.59 30.80
CA ILE A 9 4.35 -7.22 30.00
C ILE A 9 3.73 -6.20 29.05
N ILE A 10 3.39 -5.01 29.52
CA ILE A 10 2.82 -3.95 28.71
C ILE A 10 3.79 -3.56 27.58
N LEU A 11 5.06 -3.43 27.91
CA LEU A 11 6.10 -3.08 26.92
C LEU A 11 6.22 -4.16 25.85
N LEU A 12 6.23 -5.45 26.25
CA LEU A 12 6.28 -6.57 25.31
C LEU A 12 5.05 -6.63 24.43
N LEU A 13 3.86 -6.39 24.97
CA LEU A 13 2.62 -6.34 24.19
C LEU A 13 2.63 -5.18 23.19
N ALA A 14 3.11 -4.02 23.60
CA ALA A 14 3.24 -2.86 22.71
C ALA A 14 4.23 -3.14 21.56
N LEU A 15 5.35 -3.76 21.88
CA LEU A 15 6.36 -4.15 20.88
C LEU A 15 5.80 -5.17 19.90
N ALA A 16 5.11 -6.20 20.41
CA ALA A 16 4.47 -7.23 19.59
C ALA A 16 3.41 -6.63 18.68
N PHE A 17 2.61 -5.69 19.18
CA PHE A 17 1.61 -4.96 18.38
C PHE A 17 2.26 -4.14 17.27
N CYS A 18 3.35 -3.42 17.56
CA CYS A 18 4.10 -2.66 16.57
C CYS A 18 4.67 -3.56 15.46
N LEU A 19 5.26 -4.69 15.82
CA LEU A 19 5.79 -5.67 14.86
C LEU A 19 4.69 -6.27 13.99
N PHE A 20 3.57 -6.64 14.60
CA PHE A 20 2.41 -7.17 13.88
C PHE A 20 1.86 -6.14 12.89
N SER A 21 1.70 -4.89 13.33
CA SER A 21 1.23 -3.79 12.51
C SER A 21 2.14 -3.56 11.30
N MET A 22 3.45 -3.57 11.52
CA MET A 22 4.46 -3.39 10.48
C MET A 22 4.42 -4.49 9.43
N LEU A 23 4.32 -5.76 9.86
CA LEU A 23 4.21 -6.90 8.96
C LEU A 23 2.90 -6.86 8.17
N HIS A 24 1.82 -6.42 8.81
CA HIS A 24 0.52 -6.30 8.18
C HIS A 24 0.52 -5.24 7.07
N VAL A 25 1.10 -4.06 7.32
CA VAL A 25 1.27 -3.01 6.30
C VAL A 25 2.12 -3.52 5.13
N ARG A 26 3.20 -4.22 5.43
CA ARG A 26 4.07 -4.82 4.42
C ARG A 26 3.30 -5.77 3.50
N ASP A 27 2.48 -6.64 4.07
CA ASP A 27 1.68 -7.61 3.30
C ASP A 27 0.62 -6.92 2.43
N ILE A 28 -0.04 -5.89 2.95
CA ILE A 28 -1.02 -5.10 2.20
C ILE A 28 -0.35 -4.42 1.01
N CYS A 29 0.78 -3.75 1.21
CA CYS A 29 1.53 -3.08 0.15
C CYS A 29 2.02 -4.08 -0.90
N ARG A 30 2.53 -5.22 -0.47
CA ARG A 30 3.00 -6.29 -1.36
C ARG A 30 1.89 -6.80 -2.26
N LYS A 31 0.72 -7.11 -1.70
CA LYS A 31 -0.43 -7.58 -2.48
C LYS A 31 -0.94 -6.52 -3.44
N THR A 32 -0.97 -5.26 -3.02
CA THR A 32 -1.33 -4.14 -3.89
C THR A 32 -0.36 -4.03 -5.06
N LEU A 33 0.95 -4.12 -4.81
CA LEU A 33 1.97 -4.10 -5.86
C LEU A 33 1.83 -5.26 -6.83
N ASP A 34 1.50 -6.46 -6.36
CA ASP A 34 1.29 -7.63 -7.21
C ASP A 34 0.08 -7.43 -8.14
N LEU A 35 -1.01 -6.88 -7.63
CA LEU A 35 -2.21 -6.58 -8.43
C LEU A 35 -1.94 -5.47 -9.45
N LEU A 36 -1.21 -4.42 -9.06
CA LEU A 36 -0.80 -3.35 -9.98
C LEU A 36 0.14 -3.85 -11.06
N SER A 37 1.05 -4.76 -10.72
CA SER A 37 1.94 -5.41 -11.69
C SER A 37 1.16 -6.24 -12.71
N SER A 38 0.12 -6.95 -12.27
CA SER A 38 -0.77 -7.69 -13.17
C SER A 38 -1.53 -6.76 -14.12
N ALA A 39 -2.01 -5.64 -13.62
CA ALA A 39 -2.68 -4.61 -14.43
C ALA A 39 -1.71 -4.01 -15.45
N GLN A 40 -0.47 -3.73 -15.04
CA GLN A 40 0.58 -3.21 -15.92
C GLN A 40 0.88 -4.18 -17.07
N THR A 41 1.06 -5.45 -16.78
CA THR A 41 1.32 -6.49 -17.78
C THR A 41 0.16 -6.60 -18.77
N ALA A 42 -1.08 -6.55 -18.28
CA ALA A 42 -2.27 -6.56 -19.13
C ALA A 42 -2.33 -5.34 -20.05
N ALA A 43 -2.03 -4.16 -19.54
CA ALA A 43 -1.99 -2.92 -20.33
C ALA A 43 -0.89 -2.97 -21.42
N GLU A 44 0.26 -3.53 -21.11
CA GLU A 44 1.35 -3.72 -22.08
C GLU A 44 0.91 -4.57 -23.28
N ARG A 45 0.03 -5.52 -23.04
CA ARG A 45 -0.55 -6.41 -24.07
C ARG A 45 -1.80 -5.82 -24.72
N ASN A 46 -2.21 -4.61 -24.37
CA ASN A 46 -3.48 -3.98 -24.78
C ASN A 46 -4.72 -4.78 -24.33
N ASP A 47 -4.58 -5.60 -23.29
CA ASP A 47 -5.70 -6.34 -22.68
C ASP A 47 -6.30 -5.50 -21.55
N PHE A 48 -7.11 -4.52 -21.90
CA PHE A 48 -7.70 -3.60 -20.94
C PHE A 48 -8.85 -4.19 -20.14
N GLU A 49 -9.44 -5.29 -20.61
CA GLU A 49 -10.44 -6.03 -19.82
C GLU A 49 -9.80 -6.62 -18.57
N THR A 50 -8.69 -7.34 -18.73
CA THR A 50 -7.92 -7.87 -17.61
C THR A 50 -7.28 -6.75 -16.77
N CYS A 51 -6.81 -5.69 -17.42
CA CYS A 51 -6.25 -4.52 -16.76
C CYS A 51 -7.28 -3.89 -15.81
N ARG A 52 -8.50 -3.65 -16.26
CA ARG A 52 -9.58 -3.08 -15.44
C ARG A 52 -9.96 -3.99 -14.29
N ALA A 53 -10.02 -5.30 -14.53
CA ALA A 53 -10.31 -6.28 -13.47
C ALA A 53 -9.24 -6.26 -12.38
N SER A 54 -7.96 -6.26 -12.75
CA SER A 54 -6.84 -6.18 -11.80
C SER A 54 -6.82 -4.85 -11.05
N MET A 55 -7.14 -3.74 -11.73
CA MET A 55 -7.25 -2.43 -11.10
C MET A 55 -8.38 -2.37 -10.08
N GLN A 56 -9.52 -2.97 -10.41
CA GLN A 56 -10.64 -3.04 -9.48
C GLN A 56 -10.28 -3.83 -8.24
N ASP A 57 -9.62 -4.97 -8.40
CA ASP A 57 -9.15 -5.79 -7.28
C ASP A 57 -8.14 -5.04 -6.41
N ALA A 58 -7.20 -4.33 -7.03
CA ALA A 58 -6.22 -3.52 -6.32
C ALA A 58 -6.88 -2.38 -5.52
N ALA A 59 -7.81 -1.67 -6.13
CA ALA A 59 -8.54 -0.58 -5.48
C ALA A 59 -9.40 -1.07 -4.32
N LEU A 60 -10.11 -2.20 -4.49
CA LEU A 60 -10.90 -2.81 -3.42
C LEU A 60 -10.03 -3.29 -2.27
N HIS A 61 -8.89 -3.89 -2.58
CA HIS A 61 -7.93 -4.33 -1.56
C HIS A 61 -7.38 -3.16 -0.76
N TRP A 62 -6.97 -2.08 -1.44
CA TRP A 62 -6.48 -0.87 -0.79
C TRP A 62 -7.55 -0.22 0.08
N LYS A 63 -8.76 -0.06 -0.45
CA LYS A 63 -9.90 0.54 0.26
C LYS A 63 -10.27 -0.20 1.53
N ARG A 64 -10.16 -1.52 1.53
CA ARG A 64 -10.43 -2.36 2.70
C ARG A 64 -9.53 -1.98 3.88
N TYR A 65 -8.29 -1.59 3.61
CA TYR A 65 -7.30 -1.26 4.62
C TYR A 65 -7.04 0.25 4.78
N GLU A 66 -7.77 1.07 4.05
CA GLU A 66 -7.62 2.53 4.06
C GLU A 66 -7.79 3.11 5.46
N ARG A 67 -8.78 2.65 6.21
CA ARG A 67 -9.02 3.07 7.59
C ARG A 67 -7.83 2.72 8.49
N TYR A 68 -7.24 1.56 8.31
CA TYR A 68 -6.06 1.13 9.03
C TYR A 68 -4.86 2.03 8.72
N PHE A 69 -4.63 2.34 7.45
CA PHE A 69 -3.59 3.27 7.03
C PHE A 69 -3.79 4.67 7.61
N GLY A 70 -5.02 5.14 7.69
CA GLY A 70 -5.35 6.45 8.27
C GLY A 70 -4.98 6.57 9.75
N LEU A 71 -4.92 5.45 10.48
CA LEU A 71 -4.50 5.40 11.88
C LEU A 71 -2.98 5.22 12.04
N ALA A 72 -2.33 4.52 11.11
CA ALA A 72 -0.93 4.11 11.20
C ALA A 72 0.02 4.99 10.40
N LEU A 73 -0.45 5.68 9.35
CA LEU A 73 0.35 6.44 8.40
C LEU A 73 -0.07 7.91 8.34
N ARG A 74 0.80 8.72 7.74
CA ARG A 74 0.49 10.14 7.49
C ARG A 74 -0.64 10.25 6.47
N HIS A 75 -1.64 11.08 6.77
CA HIS A 75 -2.80 11.31 5.91
C HIS A 75 -2.44 11.76 4.50
N GLU A 76 -1.46 12.65 4.37
CA GLU A 76 -1.04 13.21 3.09
C GLU A 76 -0.60 12.13 2.09
N GLU A 77 0.11 11.11 2.57
CA GLU A 77 0.64 10.05 1.74
C GLU A 77 -0.43 9.03 1.35
N VAL A 78 -1.34 8.76 2.27
CA VAL A 78 -2.50 7.91 1.99
C VAL A 78 -3.42 8.58 0.97
N ASP A 79 -3.67 9.87 1.11
CA ASP A 79 -4.48 10.66 0.18
C ASP A 79 -3.83 10.73 -1.21
N ASP A 80 -2.51 10.84 -1.28
CA ASP A 80 -1.76 10.82 -2.53
C ASP A 80 -1.96 9.50 -3.27
N VAL A 81 -1.87 8.38 -2.57
CA VAL A 81 -2.12 7.05 -3.16
C VAL A 81 -3.56 6.92 -3.66
N ILE A 82 -4.53 7.38 -2.90
CA ILE A 82 -5.95 7.38 -3.30
C ILE A 82 -6.16 8.17 -4.59
N SER A 83 -5.58 9.38 -4.68
CA SER A 83 -5.67 10.21 -5.87
C SER A 83 -5.04 9.55 -7.09
N ARG A 84 -3.91 8.89 -6.91
CA ARG A 84 -3.23 8.17 -7.99
C ARG A 84 -4.03 6.96 -8.45
N PHE A 85 -4.68 6.24 -7.54
CA PHE A 85 -5.59 5.15 -7.90
C PHE A 85 -6.75 5.64 -8.76
N ALA A 86 -7.37 6.77 -8.38
CA ALA A 86 -8.48 7.35 -9.13
C ALA A 86 -8.08 7.74 -10.55
N ALA A 87 -6.94 8.41 -10.70
CA ALA A 87 -6.41 8.79 -12.01
C ALA A 87 -6.10 7.57 -12.87
N LEU A 88 -5.44 6.58 -12.30
CA LEU A 88 -5.05 5.35 -12.98
C LEU A 88 -6.26 4.55 -13.45
N ASN A 89 -7.29 4.46 -12.61
CA ASN A 89 -8.54 3.79 -12.97
C ASN A 89 -9.19 4.45 -14.18
N GLN A 90 -9.14 5.78 -14.26
CA GLN A 90 -9.66 6.53 -15.39
C GLN A 90 -8.92 6.20 -16.69
N TYR A 91 -7.60 6.11 -16.64
CA TYR A 91 -6.81 5.71 -17.81
C TYR A 91 -7.13 4.28 -18.26
N ALA A 92 -7.38 3.37 -17.31
CA ALA A 92 -7.80 2.00 -17.64
C ALA A 92 -9.18 1.96 -18.31
N VAL A 93 -10.12 2.76 -17.84
CA VAL A 93 -11.47 2.89 -18.43
C VAL A 93 -11.39 3.43 -19.85
N LEU A 94 -10.53 4.43 -20.08
CA LEU A 94 -10.31 5.05 -21.40
C LEU A 94 -9.43 4.22 -22.33
N ALA A 95 -8.86 3.12 -21.83
CA ALA A 95 -7.87 2.30 -22.54
C ALA A 95 -6.67 3.11 -23.05
N ASP A 96 -6.25 4.10 -22.28
CA ASP A 96 -5.10 4.94 -22.55
C ASP A 96 -3.83 4.25 -22.05
N ARG A 97 -3.19 3.52 -22.94
CA ARG A 97 -2.05 2.66 -22.63
C ARG A 97 -0.87 3.43 -22.06
N ASP A 98 -0.46 4.49 -22.72
CA ASP A 98 0.77 5.22 -22.36
C ASP A 98 0.60 5.95 -21.02
N ASP A 99 -0.52 6.63 -20.82
CA ASP A 99 -0.82 7.31 -19.56
C ASP A 99 -1.07 6.30 -18.43
N PHE A 100 -1.68 5.16 -18.73
CA PHE A 100 -1.87 4.10 -17.75
C PHE A 100 -0.51 3.54 -17.28
N LEU A 101 0.39 3.23 -18.20
CA LEU A 101 1.70 2.66 -17.86
C LEU A 101 2.54 3.65 -17.04
N ALA A 102 2.54 4.92 -17.41
CA ALA A 102 3.22 5.97 -16.66
C ALA A 102 2.62 6.14 -15.26
N GLY A 103 1.30 6.25 -15.17
CA GLY A 103 0.58 6.40 -13.89
C GLY A 103 0.73 5.17 -12.99
N CYS A 104 0.74 3.98 -13.58
CA CYS A 104 0.96 2.72 -12.84
C CYS A 104 2.35 2.68 -12.20
N ALA A 105 3.38 3.09 -12.93
CA ALA A 105 4.73 3.17 -12.39
C ALA A 105 4.82 4.15 -11.22
N GLU A 106 4.18 5.32 -11.33
CA GLU A 106 4.12 6.31 -10.26
C GLU A 106 3.38 5.79 -9.03
N LEU A 107 2.24 5.12 -9.21
CA LEU A 107 1.48 4.54 -8.11
C LEU A 107 2.26 3.43 -7.41
N MET A 108 2.89 2.56 -8.16
CA MET A 108 3.73 1.49 -7.60
C MET A 108 4.89 2.07 -6.78
N SER A 109 5.51 3.14 -7.27
CA SER A 109 6.55 3.87 -6.53
C SER A 109 6.04 4.46 -5.22
N ALA A 110 4.85 5.08 -5.24
CA ALA A 110 4.22 5.63 -4.04
C ALA A 110 3.92 4.55 -3.00
N VAL A 111 3.42 3.39 -3.42
CA VAL A 111 3.13 2.24 -2.53
C VAL A 111 4.43 1.68 -1.94
N ARG A 112 5.49 1.55 -2.73
CA ARG A 112 6.81 1.12 -2.24
C ARG A 112 7.36 2.09 -1.21
N HIS A 113 7.20 3.38 -1.44
CA HIS A 113 7.64 4.42 -0.52
C HIS A 113 6.93 4.32 0.84
N LEU A 114 5.62 4.09 0.85
CA LEU A 114 4.87 3.84 2.08
C LEU A 114 5.40 2.62 2.84
N ARG A 115 5.69 1.54 2.12
CA ARG A 115 6.24 0.32 2.72
C ARG A 115 7.61 0.57 3.35
N GLU A 116 8.47 1.31 2.67
CA GLU A 116 9.81 1.63 3.14
C GLU A 116 9.79 2.53 4.38
N MET A 117 8.85 3.46 4.45
CA MET A 117 8.69 4.36 5.60
C MET A 117 8.28 3.62 6.87
N GLU A 118 7.51 2.53 6.75
CA GLU A 118 7.08 1.73 7.88
C GLU A 118 8.14 0.73 8.37
N LEU A 119 9.14 0.41 7.53
CA LEU A 119 10.22 -0.48 7.95
C LEU A 119 11.21 0.28 8.85
N PRO A 120 11.57 -0.27 10.03
CA PRO A 120 12.59 0.33 10.86
C PRO A 120 13.95 0.17 10.16
N THR A 121 14.39 1.22 9.51
CA THR A 121 15.75 1.33 9.03
C THR A 121 16.61 1.98 10.10
N ALA A 122 17.91 1.74 10.06
CA ALA A 122 18.85 2.37 11.00
C ALA A 122 18.74 3.91 10.96
N GLU A 123 18.38 4.47 9.82
CA GLU A 123 18.14 5.90 9.63
C GLU A 123 16.91 6.41 10.38
N ASN A 124 15.87 5.59 10.50
CA ASN A 124 14.64 5.97 11.19
C ASN A 124 14.70 5.76 12.71
N ILE A 125 15.65 4.97 13.19
CA ILE A 125 15.85 4.70 14.61
C ILE A 125 16.84 5.70 15.24
N LEU A 126 17.76 6.19 14.45
CA LEU A 126 18.74 7.21 14.82
C LEU A 126 18.25 8.58 14.40
#